data_3ce712862778d2ec17652fb1e903d943
#
_entry.id   3ce712862778d2ec17652fb1e903d943
#
_cell.length_a   1.000
_cell.length_b   1.000
_cell.length_c   1.000
_cell.angle_alpha   90.00
_cell.angle_beta   90.00
_cell.angle_gamma   90.00
#
_symmetry.space_group_name_H-M   'P 1'
#
loop_
_entity.id
_entity.type
_entity.pdbx_description
1 polymer ?
#
loop_
_entity_poly.entity_id
_entity_poly.type
_entity_poly.pdbx_seq_one_letter_code
_entity_poly.pdbx_strand_id
1 'polypeptide(L)'
;MADVVIIDLGKTNSRAILADLTTRQEIAVRRMENRVLPGLPYPHLDVDGQAAFILGALAEFAAIMPLSGVMVIGHGATVALVDHDGLVLPVLDYEFSGPDALAADYDRLRPDFAVTGSPRMPGGLNIGAQLHWLRDRFPDQIARARHALFWPQYWTWRLTGQAVSEISYATSHGDLWSLAGAEIVQVTGGLFPPLAPAHAVAGVLRADLAAAHGLLAGLPVHVGAHDSSLALVPHAGRGARLPAVAMSTGTWLTAFAIGVEVMPPDPAPGVMASLDIFGRLVPNFRFMAGKARADILAARLDLPAHPAEGCRIAQDPKTGAFRLIDDTGAEVRPGGNDPAAGLDRLLAQQAIAGLRAIAAQGPIHVTGPFAGNRDFIAALQQGWPFPVRPRSYEASLVDQVASLFDEGQG
;
A
#
# COMPACT_ATOMS: atom_id res chain seq x y z
N MET A 1 -22.95 -7.84 -9.89
CA MET A 1 -22.14 -7.38 -11.04
C MET A 1 -21.30 -8.58 -11.47
N ALA A 2 -21.44 -9.08 -12.71
CA ALA A 2 -20.77 -10.34 -13.08
C ALA A 2 -19.32 -10.07 -13.58
N ASP A 3 -19.15 -9.53 -14.75
CA ASP A 3 -17.89 -9.59 -15.47
C ASP A 3 -17.13 -8.26 -15.40
N VAL A 4 -16.21 -8.15 -14.45
CA VAL A 4 -15.45 -6.93 -14.18
C VAL A 4 -13.98 -7.12 -14.59
N VAL A 5 -13.40 -6.09 -15.17
CA VAL A 5 -11.94 -6.04 -15.37
C VAL A 5 -11.30 -5.35 -14.18
N ILE A 6 -10.45 -6.07 -13.47
CA ILE A 6 -9.64 -5.57 -12.38
C ILE A 6 -8.25 -5.24 -12.93
N ILE A 7 -7.86 -3.98 -12.84
CA ILE A 7 -6.52 -3.50 -13.20
C ILE A 7 -5.73 -3.31 -11.92
N ASP A 8 -4.74 -4.15 -11.68
CA ASP A 8 -3.88 -4.12 -10.51
C ASP A 8 -2.50 -3.56 -10.91
N LEU A 9 -2.21 -2.37 -10.46
CA LEU A 9 -0.98 -1.63 -10.78
C LEU A 9 -0.04 -1.66 -9.57
N GLY A 10 0.67 -2.77 -9.39
CA GLY A 10 1.72 -2.88 -8.38
C GLY A 10 2.97 -2.08 -8.74
N LYS A 11 3.96 -2.03 -7.84
CA LYS A 11 5.22 -1.31 -8.09
C LYS A 11 6.05 -1.96 -9.20
N THR A 12 6.22 -3.28 -9.15
CA THR A 12 7.08 -4.03 -10.08
C THR A 12 6.31 -4.70 -11.20
N ASN A 13 5.07 -5.05 -10.98
CA ASN A 13 4.25 -5.77 -11.94
C ASN A 13 2.82 -5.20 -11.97
N SER A 14 2.23 -5.19 -13.16
CA SER A 14 0.82 -4.92 -13.37
C SER A 14 0.09 -6.18 -13.82
N ARG A 15 -1.17 -6.31 -13.39
CA ARG A 15 -2.08 -7.37 -13.85
C ARG A 15 -3.38 -6.75 -14.31
N ALA A 16 -3.93 -7.29 -15.39
CA ALA A 16 -5.32 -7.09 -15.77
C ALA A 16 -6.01 -8.44 -15.66
N ILE A 17 -7.12 -8.49 -14.95
CA ILE A 17 -7.86 -9.72 -14.64
C ILE A 17 -9.29 -9.51 -15.09
N LEU A 18 -9.76 -10.32 -16.03
CA LEU A 18 -11.18 -10.49 -16.30
C LEU A 18 -11.74 -11.47 -15.27
N ALA A 19 -12.67 -11.02 -14.45
CA ALA A 19 -13.20 -11.79 -13.34
C ALA A 19 -14.73 -11.82 -13.32
N ASP A 20 -15.30 -12.98 -13.01
CA ASP A 20 -16.69 -13.09 -12.58
C ASP A 20 -16.75 -12.91 -11.04
N LEU A 21 -17.26 -11.77 -10.61
CA LEU A 21 -17.38 -11.47 -9.18
C LEU A 21 -18.45 -12.29 -8.47
N THR A 22 -19.40 -12.87 -9.20
CA THR A 22 -20.46 -13.72 -8.61
C THR A 22 -19.89 -15.08 -8.21
N THR A 23 -19.11 -15.68 -9.10
CA THR A 23 -18.45 -16.98 -8.84
C THR A 23 -17.08 -16.81 -8.20
N ARG A 24 -16.56 -15.59 -8.13
CA ARG A 24 -15.24 -15.22 -7.62
C ARG A 24 -14.09 -15.90 -8.36
N GLN A 25 -14.22 -16.02 -9.68
CA GLN A 25 -13.23 -16.71 -10.52
C GLN A 25 -12.52 -15.75 -11.47
N GLU A 26 -11.24 -15.99 -11.66
CA GLU A 26 -10.46 -15.38 -12.74
C GLU A 26 -10.78 -16.10 -14.06
N ILE A 27 -11.27 -15.37 -15.06
CA ILE A 27 -11.57 -15.90 -16.40
C ILE A 27 -10.36 -15.79 -17.30
N ALA A 28 -9.70 -14.64 -17.30
CA ALA A 28 -8.49 -14.37 -18.06
C ALA A 28 -7.56 -13.41 -17.31
N VAL A 29 -6.25 -13.54 -17.52
CA VAL A 29 -5.24 -12.70 -16.86
C VAL A 29 -4.18 -12.29 -17.86
N ARG A 30 -3.86 -10.99 -17.87
CA ARG A 30 -2.65 -10.46 -18.51
C ARG A 30 -1.70 -9.89 -17.48
N ARG A 31 -0.40 -9.96 -17.77
CA ARG A 31 0.66 -9.45 -16.88
C ARG A 31 1.65 -8.61 -17.67
N MET A 32 2.20 -7.61 -17.00
CA MET A 32 3.26 -6.75 -17.51
C MET A 32 4.24 -6.44 -16.38
N GLU A 33 5.52 -6.48 -16.67
CA GLU A 33 6.54 -5.93 -15.79
C GLU A 33 6.56 -4.40 -15.93
N ASN A 34 6.48 -3.70 -14.81
CA ASN A 34 6.49 -2.25 -14.78
C ASN A 34 7.92 -1.72 -14.90
N ARG A 35 8.05 -0.52 -15.45
CA ARG A 35 9.34 0.14 -15.64
C ARG A 35 9.34 1.50 -14.95
N VAL A 36 10.47 1.81 -14.34
CA VAL A 36 10.83 3.16 -13.96
C VAL A 36 11.77 3.70 -15.03
N LEU A 37 11.37 4.80 -15.65
CA LEU A 37 12.16 5.46 -16.67
C LEU A 37 13.17 6.40 -15.98
N PRO A 38 14.49 6.24 -16.23
CA PRO A 38 15.53 7.03 -15.54
C PRO A 38 15.73 8.42 -16.18
N GLY A 39 14.75 8.91 -16.94
CA GLY A 39 14.84 10.13 -17.70
C GLY A 39 14.73 11.42 -16.88
N LEU A 40 14.94 12.55 -17.57
CA LEU A 40 14.66 13.87 -17.02
C LEU A 40 13.15 14.09 -16.92
N PRO A 41 12.67 14.85 -15.91
CA PRO A 41 13.46 15.63 -14.95
C PRO A 41 13.88 14.83 -13.70
N TYR A 42 13.36 13.63 -13.51
CA TYR A 42 13.62 12.70 -12.41
C TYR A 42 13.17 11.30 -12.80
N PRO A 43 13.54 10.23 -12.04
CA PRO A 43 13.00 8.89 -12.26
C PRO A 43 11.47 8.88 -12.12
N HIS A 44 10.78 8.32 -13.10
CA HIS A 44 9.32 8.38 -13.19
C HIS A 44 8.72 7.09 -13.78
N LEU A 45 7.43 6.89 -13.54
CA LEU A 45 6.72 5.70 -14.01
C LEU A 45 6.48 5.76 -15.53
N ASP A 46 6.53 4.59 -16.19
CA ASP A 46 6.19 4.42 -17.60
C ASP A 46 4.68 4.42 -17.81
N VAL A 47 4.09 5.62 -17.76
CA VAL A 47 2.63 5.82 -17.89
C VAL A 47 2.12 5.40 -19.27
N ASP A 48 2.89 5.61 -20.33
CA ASP A 48 2.44 5.28 -21.70
C ASP A 48 2.46 3.77 -21.92
N GLY A 49 3.48 3.07 -21.43
CA GLY A 49 3.52 1.61 -21.43
C GLY A 49 2.35 0.99 -20.65
N GLN A 50 2.02 1.57 -19.48
CA GLN A 50 0.87 1.12 -18.70
C GLN A 50 -0.47 1.43 -19.38
N ALA A 51 -0.60 2.57 -20.06
CA ALA A 51 -1.80 2.89 -20.83
C ALA A 51 -2.03 1.88 -21.96
N ALA A 52 -0.99 1.58 -22.72
CA ALA A 52 -1.07 0.58 -23.78
C ALA A 52 -1.44 -0.81 -23.24
N PHE A 53 -0.91 -1.19 -22.07
CA PHE A 53 -1.25 -2.44 -21.40
C PHE A 53 -2.71 -2.47 -20.98
N ILE A 54 -3.21 -1.43 -20.29
CA ILE A 54 -4.60 -1.35 -19.79
C ILE A 54 -5.58 -1.41 -20.96
N LEU A 55 -5.42 -0.55 -21.96
CA LEU A 55 -6.34 -0.47 -23.10
C LEU A 55 -6.29 -1.73 -23.96
N GLY A 56 -5.10 -2.31 -24.15
CA GLY A 56 -4.94 -3.59 -24.84
C GLY A 56 -5.62 -4.76 -24.11
N ALA A 57 -5.51 -4.81 -22.78
CA ALA A 57 -6.20 -5.81 -21.96
C ALA A 57 -7.71 -5.65 -22.01
N LEU A 58 -8.23 -4.44 -21.94
CA LEU A 58 -9.67 -4.16 -22.06
C LEU A 58 -10.21 -4.62 -23.42
N ALA A 59 -9.50 -4.32 -24.51
CA ALA A 59 -9.90 -4.74 -25.87
C ALA A 59 -9.90 -6.26 -26.03
N GLU A 60 -8.87 -6.94 -25.52
CA GLU A 60 -8.80 -8.40 -25.55
C GLU A 60 -9.91 -9.05 -24.74
N PHE A 61 -10.19 -8.56 -23.54
CA PHE A 61 -11.21 -9.13 -22.68
C PHE A 61 -12.63 -8.85 -23.20
N ALA A 62 -12.85 -7.68 -23.82
CA ALA A 62 -14.13 -7.38 -24.49
C ALA A 62 -14.40 -8.31 -25.68
N ALA A 63 -13.37 -8.88 -26.31
CA ALA A 63 -13.53 -9.89 -27.37
C ALA A 63 -13.90 -11.28 -26.81
N ILE A 64 -13.64 -11.53 -25.51
CA ILE A 64 -14.03 -12.79 -24.85
C ILE A 64 -15.51 -12.72 -24.46
N MET A 65 -15.94 -11.62 -23.83
CA MET A 65 -17.31 -11.45 -23.34
C MET A 65 -17.65 -9.97 -23.06
N PRO A 66 -18.94 -9.61 -22.97
CA PRO A 66 -19.35 -8.27 -22.59
C PRO A 66 -18.81 -7.88 -21.20
N LEU A 67 -18.18 -6.74 -21.07
CA LEU A 67 -17.66 -6.23 -19.79
C LEU A 67 -18.74 -5.44 -19.05
N SER A 68 -18.85 -5.63 -17.73
CA SER A 68 -19.80 -4.93 -16.86
C SER A 68 -19.20 -3.74 -16.12
N GLY A 69 -17.87 -3.66 -16.03
CA GLY A 69 -17.17 -2.54 -15.38
C GLY A 69 -15.66 -2.70 -15.36
N VAL A 70 -14.99 -1.63 -14.96
CA VAL A 70 -13.53 -1.59 -14.74
C VAL A 70 -13.26 -1.05 -13.35
N MET A 71 -12.38 -1.70 -12.59
CA MET A 71 -11.88 -1.21 -11.31
C MET A 71 -10.35 -1.17 -11.32
N VAL A 72 -9.78 -0.02 -10.98
CA VAL A 72 -8.33 0.13 -10.88
C VAL A 72 -7.89 0.06 -9.43
N ILE A 73 -6.86 -0.73 -9.18
CA ILE A 73 -6.20 -0.89 -7.88
C ILE A 73 -4.74 -0.52 -8.08
N GLY A 74 -4.15 0.16 -7.14
CA GLY A 74 -2.76 0.56 -7.28
C GLY A 74 -1.99 0.58 -5.97
N HIS A 75 -0.67 0.46 -6.11
CA HIS A 75 0.27 0.60 -5.00
C HIS A 75 0.21 2.02 -4.42
N GLY A 76 0.60 2.18 -3.16
CA GLY A 76 0.59 3.45 -2.44
C GLY A 76 1.68 4.45 -2.85
N ALA A 77 1.72 5.58 -2.17
CA ALA A 77 2.74 6.61 -2.27
C ALA A 77 2.95 7.23 -3.66
N THR A 78 1.94 7.25 -4.52
CA THR A 78 2.05 7.79 -5.88
C THR A 78 0.95 8.78 -6.17
N VAL A 79 1.33 9.95 -6.67
CA VAL A 79 0.42 11.04 -7.06
C VAL A 79 0.77 11.55 -8.45
N ALA A 80 -0.24 11.75 -9.27
CA ALA A 80 -0.15 12.34 -10.60
C ALA A 80 -0.74 13.76 -10.59
N LEU A 81 -0.04 14.70 -11.18
CA LEU A 81 -0.50 16.09 -11.33
C LEU A 81 -0.97 16.29 -12.76
N VAL A 82 -2.22 16.70 -12.93
CA VAL A 82 -2.85 16.81 -14.24
C VAL A 82 -3.49 18.20 -14.47
N ASP A 83 -3.51 18.60 -15.73
CA ASP A 83 -4.33 19.72 -16.24
C ASP A 83 -5.36 19.21 -17.26
N HIS A 84 -5.84 20.07 -18.16
CA HIS A 84 -6.79 19.67 -19.21
C HIS A 84 -6.19 18.70 -20.23
N ASP A 85 -4.90 18.82 -20.50
CA ASP A 85 -4.21 18.16 -21.61
C ASP A 85 -3.56 16.82 -21.15
N GLY A 86 -3.41 16.63 -19.83
CA GLY A 86 -2.81 15.43 -19.27
C GLY A 86 -1.90 15.70 -18.09
N LEU A 87 -0.81 14.96 -18.01
CA LEU A 87 0.21 15.14 -16.96
C LEU A 87 0.95 16.47 -17.14
N VAL A 88 1.00 17.29 -16.10
CA VAL A 88 1.84 18.52 -16.11
C VAL A 88 3.31 18.20 -15.81
N LEU A 89 3.57 17.08 -15.16
CA LEU A 89 4.89 16.51 -14.86
C LEU A 89 4.83 15.00 -14.96
N PRO A 90 5.94 14.31 -15.30
CA PRO A 90 6.01 12.86 -15.19
C PRO A 90 5.68 12.37 -13.76
N VAL A 91 5.05 11.21 -13.63
CA VAL A 91 4.67 10.66 -12.32
C VAL A 91 5.91 10.18 -11.59
N LEU A 92 6.26 10.85 -10.50
CA LEU A 92 7.48 10.59 -9.74
C LEU A 92 7.52 9.17 -9.19
N ASP A 93 8.66 8.50 -9.33
CA ASP A 93 8.91 7.25 -8.62
C ASP A 93 9.12 7.54 -7.13
N TYR A 94 8.26 6.99 -6.26
CA TYR A 94 8.33 7.24 -4.82
C TYR A 94 9.63 6.74 -4.14
N GLU A 95 10.39 5.86 -4.80
CA GLU A 95 11.70 5.41 -4.32
C GLU A 95 12.81 6.43 -4.60
N PHE A 96 12.54 7.44 -5.40
CA PHE A 96 13.48 8.53 -5.66
C PHE A 96 13.71 9.37 -4.40
N SER A 97 14.97 9.57 -4.03
CA SER A 97 15.37 10.28 -2.83
C SER A 97 15.37 11.81 -2.96
N GLY A 98 14.99 12.36 -4.12
CA GLY A 98 14.96 13.82 -4.34
C GLY A 98 14.20 14.61 -3.27
N PRO A 99 13.04 14.17 -2.80
CA PRO A 99 12.31 14.84 -1.71
C PRO A 99 13.07 14.97 -0.40
N ASP A 100 14.06 14.11 -0.13
CA ASP A 100 14.87 14.17 1.09
C ASP A 100 15.76 15.41 1.13
N ALA A 101 16.06 16.04 -0.01
CA ALA A 101 16.81 17.30 -0.07
C ALA A 101 16.08 18.45 0.64
N LEU A 102 14.77 18.38 0.78
CA LEU A 102 13.94 19.37 1.46
C LEU A 102 13.30 18.83 2.74
N ALA A 103 13.81 17.72 3.30
CA ALA A 103 13.23 17.06 4.47
C ALA A 103 13.03 18.00 5.66
N ALA A 104 14.09 18.77 6.02
CA ALA A 104 14.03 19.71 7.14
C ALA A 104 13.03 20.85 6.94
N ASP A 105 12.82 21.29 5.70
CA ASP A 105 11.85 22.32 5.37
C ASP A 105 10.43 21.75 5.42
N TYR A 106 10.25 20.57 4.87
CA TYR A 106 8.96 19.89 4.90
C TYR A 106 8.54 19.49 6.32
N ASP A 107 9.46 19.02 7.17
CA ASP A 107 9.18 18.65 8.56
C ASP A 107 8.64 19.81 9.41
N ARG A 108 8.95 21.07 9.05
CA ARG A 108 8.38 22.27 9.70
C ARG A 108 6.96 22.60 9.23
N LEU A 109 6.57 22.10 8.09
CA LEU A 109 5.29 22.44 7.43
C LEU A 109 4.24 21.34 7.54
N ARG A 110 4.70 20.08 7.65
CA ARG A 110 3.80 18.92 7.67
C ARG A 110 2.92 18.91 8.92
N PRO A 111 1.69 18.41 8.82
CA PRO A 111 0.83 18.21 9.98
C PRO A 111 1.43 17.22 10.98
N ASP A 112 1.07 17.37 12.25
CA ASP A 112 1.49 16.47 13.31
C ASP A 112 0.98 15.03 13.10
N PHE A 113 1.76 14.07 13.61
CA PHE A 113 1.38 12.65 13.61
C PHE A 113 0.01 12.42 14.26
N ALA A 114 -0.28 13.08 15.36
CA ALA A 114 -1.57 12.97 16.07
C ALA A 114 -2.78 13.35 15.18
N VAL A 115 -2.58 14.14 14.12
CA VAL A 115 -3.61 14.53 13.17
C VAL A 115 -3.73 13.55 12.02
N THR A 116 -2.59 13.15 11.45
CA THR A 116 -2.57 12.38 10.20
C THR A 116 -2.30 10.89 10.37
N GLY A 117 -1.80 10.46 11.53
CA GLY A 117 -1.34 9.08 11.75
C GLY A 117 -0.14 8.67 10.89
N SER A 118 0.42 9.60 10.11
CA SER A 118 1.50 9.31 9.17
C SER A 118 2.83 9.82 9.72
N PRO A 119 3.84 8.97 9.97
CA PRO A 119 5.18 9.43 10.34
C PRO A 119 5.91 10.02 9.13
N ARG A 120 7.00 10.76 9.37
CA ARG A 120 7.92 11.12 8.28
C ARG A 120 8.61 9.88 7.73
N MET A 121 8.50 9.68 6.44
CA MET A 121 9.10 8.57 5.71
C MET A 121 10.12 9.09 4.69
N PRO A 122 11.17 8.32 4.36
CA PRO A 122 12.21 8.73 3.41
C PRO A 122 11.70 8.79 1.97
N GLY A 123 12.42 9.50 1.13
CA GLY A 123 12.14 9.63 -0.29
C GLY A 123 10.77 10.22 -0.57
N GLY A 124 10.09 9.65 -1.54
CA GLY A 124 8.73 10.02 -1.93
C GLY A 124 7.61 9.26 -1.20
N LEU A 125 7.89 8.54 -0.11
CA LEU A 125 6.88 7.73 0.58
C LEU A 125 5.77 8.55 1.27
N ASN A 126 6.00 9.83 1.56
CA ASN A 126 4.95 10.78 1.91
C ASN A 126 4.56 11.62 0.69
N ILE A 127 3.29 11.63 0.32
CA ILE A 127 2.79 12.41 -0.82
C ILE A 127 3.01 13.92 -0.61
N GLY A 128 2.87 14.40 0.62
CA GLY A 128 3.15 15.80 0.95
C GLY A 128 4.60 16.19 0.70
N ALA A 129 5.56 15.30 0.99
CA ALA A 129 6.97 15.54 0.69
C ALA A 129 7.23 15.58 -0.84
N GLN A 130 6.58 14.70 -1.63
CA GLN A 130 6.65 14.78 -3.09
C GLN A 130 6.14 16.11 -3.61
N LEU A 131 4.94 16.52 -3.19
CA LEU A 131 4.32 17.78 -3.64
C LEU A 131 5.13 19.01 -3.21
N HIS A 132 5.70 19.00 -2.00
CA HIS A 132 6.57 20.05 -1.52
C HIS A 132 7.82 20.19 -2.39
N TRP A 133 8.51 19.07 -2.67
CA TRP A 133 9.68 19.05 -3.53
C TRP A 133 9.36 19.45 -4.97
N LEU A 134 8.27 18.93 -5.54
CA LEU A 134 7.84 19.29 -6.90
C LEU A 134 7.52 20.78 -7.03
N ARG A 135 6.88 21.37 -6.01
CA ARG A 135 6.56 22.79 -5.99
C ARG A 135 7.82 23.67 -5.96
N ASP A 136 8.84 23.27 -5.22
CA ASP A 136 10.12 23.97 -5.16
C ASP A 136 10.86 23.90 -6.51
N ARG A 137 10.86 22.72 -7.14
CA ARG A 137 11.65 22.47 -8.34
C ARG A 137 10.98 22.86 -9.64
N PHE A 138 9.64 22.81 -9.68
CA PHE A 138 8.83 22.97 -10.89
C PHE A 138 7.60 23.87 -10.64
N PRO A 139 7.79 25.10 -10.10
CA PRO A 139 6.69 25.99 -9.69
C PRO A 139 5.73 26.31 -10.83
N ASP A 140 6.21 26.52 -12.05
CA ASP A 140 5.39 26.87 -13.22
C ASP A 140 4.50 25.68 -13.65
N GLN A 141 5.01 24.46 -13.60
CA GLN A 141 4.24 23.27 -13.92
C GLN A 141 3.19 23.01 -12.83
N ILE A 142 3.56 23.15 -11.56
CA ILE A 142 2.61 23.02 -10.44
C ILE A 142 1.50 24.06 -10.51
N ALA A 143 1.80 25.30 -10.91
CA ALA A 143 0.79 26.35 -11.09
C ALA A 143 -0.26 26.02 -12.17
N ARG A 144 0.09 25.16 -13.13
CA ARG A 144 -0.85 24.70 -14.18
C ARG A 144 -1.70 23.52 -13.72
N ALA A 145 -1.29 22.79 -12.68
CA ALA A 145 -2.01 21.60 -12.23
C ALA A 145 -3.41 21.97 -11.74
N ARG A 146 -4.41 21.23 -12.19
CA ARG A 146 -5.81 21.36 -11.75
C ARG A 146 -6.16 20.32 -10.71
N HIS A 147 -5.59 19.13 -10.84
CA HIS A 147 -5.83 18.05 -9.90
C HIS A 147 -4.53 17.32 -9.54
N ALA A 148 -4.46 16.92 -8.27
CA ALA A 148 -3.55 15.91 -7.77
C ALA A 148 -4.36 14.61 -7.59
N LEU A 149 -4.03 13.57 -8.34
CA LEU A 149 -4.77 12.31 -8.38
C LEU A 149 -3.91 11.20 -7.83
N PHE A 150 -4.44 10.42 -6.91
CA PHE A 150 -3.79 9.19 -6.46
C PHE A 150 -3.70 8.17 -7.59
N TRP A 151 -2.80 7.23 -7.49
CA TRP A 151 -2.45 6.37 -8.62
C TRP A 151 -3.64 5.63 -9.25
N PRO A 152 -4.53 4.94 -8.50
CA PRO A 152 -5.74 4.37 -9.09
C PRO A 152 -6.65 5.43 -9.70
N GLN A 153 -6.83 6.57 -9.03
CA GLN A 153 -7.74 7.64 -9.45
C GLN A 153 -7.20 8.43 -10.66
N TYR A 154 -5.89 8.45 -10.87
CA TYR A 154 -5.31 8.94 -12.12
C TYR A 154 -5.77 8.10 -13.31
N TRP A 155 -5.79 6.80 -13.18
CA TRP A 155 -6.27 5.91 -14.24
C TRP A 155 -7.76 5.97 -14.43
N THR A 156 -8.52 6.08 -13.35
CA THR A 156 -9.96 6.36 -13.40
C THR A 156 -10.25 7.65 -14.16
N TRP A 157 -9.52 8.73 -13.84
CA TRP A 157 -9.63 9.99 -14.59
C TRP A 157 -9.21 9.84 -16.04
N ARG A 158 -8.14 9.16 -16.34
CA ARG A 158 -7.68 8.96 -17.72
C ARG A 158 -8.70 8.20 -18.56
N LEU A 159 -9.39 7.24 -17.96
CA LEU A 159 -10.43 6.45 -18.62
C LEU A 159 -11.77 7.19 -18.75
N THR A 160 -12.12 8.06 -17.82
CA THR A 160 -13.47 8.67 -17.72
C THR A 160 -13.50 10.19 -17.91
N GLY A 161 -12.40 10.88 -17.64
CA GLY A 161 -12.37 12.35 -17.49
C GLY A 161 -12.87 12.85 -16.13
N GLN A 162 -13.29 11.97 -15.21
CA GLN A 162 -13.81 12.34 -13.89
C GLN A 162 -12.71 12.29 -12.84
N ALA A 163 -12.47 13.41 -12.17
CA ALA A 163 -11.50 13.54 -11.10
C ALA A 163 -12.16 13.23 -9.74
N VAL A 164 -11.63 12.24 -9.04
CA VAL A 164 -12.09 11.79 -7.72
C VAL A 164 -10.90 11.43 -6.84
N SER A 165 -11.11 11.38 -5.51
CA SER A 165 -10.16 10.86 -4.53
C SER A 165 -10.78 9.68 -3.76
N GLU A 166 -9.94 8.88 -3.09
CA GLU A 166 -10.39 7.74 -2.28
C GLU A 166 -9.69 7.79 -0.90
N ILE A 167 -10.45 7.57 0.16
CA ILE A 167 -10.04 7.87 1.53
C ILE A 167 -8.91 6.96 2.04
N SER A 168 -8.94 5.68 1.70
CA SER A 168 -7.92 4.76 2.20
C SER A 168 -6.55 5.05 1.58
N TYR A 169 -6.51 5.44 0.32
CA TYR A 169 -5.30 5.88 -0.33
C TYR A 169 -4.81 7.21 0.24
N ALA A 170 -5.72 8.18 0.41
CA ALA A 170 -5.42 9.50 0.94
C ALA A 170 -4.72 9.43 2.31
N THR A 171 -5.14 8.51 3.17
CA THR A 171 -4.63 8.41 4.55
C THR A 171 -3.47 7.44 4.71
N SER A 172 -3.29 6.48 3.81
CA SER A 172 -2.20 5.49 3.92
C SER A 172 -0.80 6.08 3.65
N HIS A 173 -0.71 7.03 2.71
CA HIS A 173 0.54 7.68 2.32
C HIS A 173 0.41 9.20 2.23
N GLY A 174 -0.80 9.70 2.40
CA GLY A 174 -1.11 11.12 2.37
C GLY A 174 -1.06 11.72 3.76
N ASP A 175 0.12 12.14 4.16
CA ASP A 175 0.37 12.88 5.42
C ASP A 175 -0.25 14.30 5.41
N LEU A 176 -1.26 14.51 4.58
CA LEU A 176 -2.00 15.75 4.38
C LEU A 176 -3.46 15.66 4.85
N TRP A 177 -3.93 14.47 5.23
CA TRP A 177 -5.31 14.22 5.65
C TRP A 177 -5.46 14.05 7.15
N SER A 178 -6.44 14.75 7.73
CA SER A 178 -6.89 14.48 9.09
C SER A 178 -7.65 13.15 9.15
N LEU A 179 -7.25 12.26 10.05
CA LEU A 179 -7.98 11.01 10.27
C LEU A 179 -9.33 11.23 10.94
N ALA A 180 -9.47 12.30 11.75
CA ALA A 180 -10.71 12.60 12.47
C ALA A 180 -11.81 13.17 11.56
N GLY A 181 -11.43 14.05 10.62
CA GLY A 181 -12.37 14.73 9.72
C GLY A 181 -12.40 14.18 8.30
N ALA A 182 -11.51 13.26 7.96
CA ALA A 182 -11.28 12.80 6.58
C ALA A 182 -11.12 13.99 5.61
N GLU A 183 -10.48 15.07 6.08
CA GLU A 183 -10.30 16.32 5.36
C GLU A 183 -8.82 16.67 5.20
N ILE A 184 -8.51 17.48 4.19
CA ILE A 184 -7.14 17.95 3.94
C ILE A 184 -6.79 18.99 4.99
N VAL A 185 -5.70 18.74 5.76
CA VAL A 185 -5.21 19.65 6.81
C VAL A 185 -4.15 20.62 6.30
N GLN A 186 -3.72 20.54 5.04
CA GLN A 186 -2.75 21.49 4.47
C GLN A 186 -2.78 21.73 2.97
N VAL A 187 -2.42 22.95 2.74
CA VAL A 187 -1.81 23.78 1.70
C VAL A 187 -1.53 23.08 0.35
N THR A 188 -2.49 22.33 -0.17
CA THR A 188 -2.38 21.78 -1.52
C THR A 188 -3.11 22.66 -2.55
N GLY A 189 -3.63 23.81 -2.13
CA GLY A 189 -4.32 24.73 -3.02
C GLY A 189 -5.61 24.18 -3.62
N GLY A 190 -6.26 23.19 -2.99
CA GLY A 190 -7.49 22.60 -3.50
C GLY A 190 -7.28 21.63 -4.69
N LEU A 191 -6.07 21.11 -4.87
CA LEU A 191 -5.74 20.22 -5.98
C LEU A 191 -6.40 18.83 -5.88
N PHE A 192 -6.67 18.34 -4.67
CA PHE A 192 -7.30 17.03 -4.52
C PHE A 192 -8.80 17.11 -4.76
N PRO A 193 -9.35 16.29 -5.66
CA PRO A 193 -10.79 16.27 -5.91
C PRO A 193 -11.55 15.62 -4.72
N PRO A 194 -12.89 15.75 -4.70
CA PRO A 194 -13.73 15.17 -3.65
C PRO A 194 -13.53 13.67 -3.47
N LEU A 195 -13.69 13.22 -2.22
CA LEU A 195 -13.66 11.80 -1.87
C LEU A 195 -14.92 11.08 -2.38
N ALA A 196 -14.72 9.88 -2.89
CA ALA A 196 -15.81 8.98 -3.26
C ALA A 196 -15.49 7.54 -2.81
N PRO A 197 -16.52 6.71 -2.53
CA PRO A 197 -16.33 5.31 -2.17
C PRO A 197 -15.64 4.52 -3.28
N ALA A 198 -14.69 3.66 -2.94
CA ALA A 198 -13.88 2.91 -3.90
C ALA A 198 -14.70 2.10 -4.93
N HIS A 199 -15.82 1.51 -4.49
CA HIS A 199 -16.74 0.72 -5.32
C HIS A 199 -17.71 1.57 -6.16
N ALA A 200 -17.84 2.85 -5.87
CA ALA A 200 -18.76 3.72 -6.61
C ALA A 200 -18.32 3.89 -8.07
N VAL A 201 -19.28 4.08 -8.95
CA VAL A 201 -19.00 4.42 -10.35
C VAL A 201 -18.56 5.89 -10.39
N ALA A 202 -17.31 6.12 -10.79
CA ALA A 202 -16.77 7.48 -10.99
C ALA A 202 -17.27 8.10 -12.31
N GLY A 203 -17.44 7.27 -13.31
CA GLY A 203 -17.89 7.67 -14.64
C GLY A 203 -17.94 6.50 -15.60
N VAL A 204 -18.06 6.79 -16.88
CA VAL A 204 -18.03 5.79 -17.94
C VAL A 204 -16.81 5.98 -18.81
N LEU A 205 -16.37 4.91 -19.48
CA LEU A 205 -15.25 4.96 -20.43
C LEU A 205 -15.51 6.02 -21.50
N ARG A 206 -14.55 6.90 -21.70
CA ARG A 206 -14.59 7.97 -22.70
C ARG A 206 -14.88 7.42 -24.10
N ALA A 207 -15.73 8.09 -24.84
CA ALA A 207 -16.17 7.66 -26.15
C ALA A 207 -15.01 7.58 -27.18
N ASP A 208 -14.03 8.48 -27.08
CA ASP A 208 -12.84 8.47 -27.93
C ASP A 208 -11.97 7.24 -27.68
N LEU A 209 -11.75 6.85 -26.43
CA LEU A 209 -11.03 5.63 -26.06
C LEU A 209 -11.82 4.37 -26.46
N ALA A 210 -13.12 4.37 -26.24
CA ALA A 210 -13.97 3.26 -26.63
C ALA A 210 -13.91 3.02 -28.15
N ALA A 211 -14.04 4.07 -28.97
CA ALA A 211 -13.96 3.97 -30.41
C ALA A 211 -12.57 3.54 -30.91
N ALA A 212 -11.49 4.08 -30.31
CA ALA A 212 -10.11 3.77 -30.71
C ALA A 212 -9.72 2.32 -30.43
N HIS A 213 -10.34 1.67 -29.45
CA HIS A 213 -9.99 0.32 -28.99
C HIS A 213 -11.10 -0.72 -29.19
N GLY A 214 -12.17 -0.39 -29.93
CA GLY A 214 -13.28 -1.32 -30.20
C GLY A 214 -14.06 -1.74 -28.94
N LEU A 215 -14.11 -0.86 -27.93
CA LEU A 215 -14.79 -1.10 -26.67
C LEU A 215 -16.22 -0.56 -26.70
N LEU A 216 -17.09 -1.07 -25.82
CA LEU A 216 -18.42 -0.56 -25.66
C LEU A 216 -18.37 0.85 -25.05
N ALA A 217 -19.07 1.80 -25.65
CA ALA A 217 -19.33 3.09 -25.06
C ALA A 217 -20.20 2.89 -23.79
N GLY A 218 -19.89 3.70 -22.75
CA GLY A 218 -20.68 3.63 -21.52
C GLY A 218 -20.26 2.54 -20.53
N LEU A 219 -19.11 1.85 -20.75
CA LEU A 219 -18.56 0.90 -19.79
C LEU A 219 -18.27 1.62 -18.46
N PRO A 220 -18.89 1.22 -17.33
CA PRO A 220 -18.65 1.84 -16.03
C PRO A 220 -17.21 1.68 -15.58
N VAL A 221 -16.64 2.75 -15.02
CA VAL A 221 -15.32 2.73 -14.37
C VAL A 221 -15.50 3.18 -12.92
N HIS A 222 -15.03 2.33 -12.01
CA HIS A 222 -15.14 2.57 -10.58
C HIS A 222 -14.03 3.48 -10.07
N VAL A 223 -14.24 4.09 -8.89
CA VAL A 223 -13.28 5.00 -8.25
C VAL A 223 -11.91 4.33 -8.05
N GLY A 224 -11.91 3.05 -7.68
CA GLY A 224 -10.67 2.30 -7.46
C GLY A 224 -10.11 2.45 -6.05
N ALA A 225 -9.11 1.65 -5.70
CA ALA A 225 -8.64 1.48 -4.33
C ALA A 225 -7.11 1.35 -4.21
N HIS A 226 -6.62 1.61 -2.99
CA HIS A 226 -5.27 1.24 -2.56
C HIS A 226 -5.21 -0.29 -2.34
N ASP A 227 -4.18 -0.94 -2.86
CA ASP A 227 -3.99 -2.39 -2.80
C ASP A 227 -4.00 -2.97 -1.37
N SER A 228 -3.21 -2.35 -0.48
CA SER A 228 -3.10 -2.80 0.92
C SER A 228 -4.39 -2.58 1.71
N SER A 229 -5.17 -1.55 1.39
CA SER A 229 -6.46 -1.28 2.04
C SER A 229 -7.54 -2.23 1.54
N LEU A 230 -7.52 -2.56 0.24
CA LEU A 230 -8.41 -3.56 -0.34
C LEU A 230 -8.18 -4.95 0.27
N ALA A 231 -6.93 -5.31 0.55
CA ALA A 231 -6.59 -6.58 1.20
C ALA A 231 -7.20 -6.73 2.61
N LEU A 232 -7.63 -5.64 3.25
CA LEU A 232 -8.31 -5.70 4.56
C LEU A 232 -9.80 -6.02 4.46
N VAL A 233 -10.43 -5.83 3.30
CA VAL A 233 -11.89 -6.00 3.14
C VAL A 233 -12.40 -7.37 3.62
N PRO A 234 -11.76 -8.51 3.31
CA PRO A 234 -12.19 -9.82 3.81
C PRO A 234 -12.12 -9.98 5.34
N HIS A 235 -11.38 -9.11 6.03
CA HIS A 235 -11.21 -9.10 7.48
C HIS A 235 -12.05 -8.03 8.18
N ALA A 236 -12.54 -7.06 7.43
CA ALA A 236 -13.19 -5.86 7.95
C ALA A 236 -14.66 -5.72 7.50
N GLY A 237 -15.10 -6.50 6.50
CA GLY A 237 -16.44 -6.47 5.92
C GLY A 237 -17.51 -7.13 6.78
N ARG A 238 -18.73 -7.21 6.25
CA ARG A 238 -19.91 -7.80 6.93
C ARG A 238 -19.61 -9.21 7.41
N GLY A 239 -19.99 -9.49 8.65
CA GLY A 239 -19.76 -10.80 9.28
C GLY A 239 -18.33 -11.01 9.78
N ALA A 240 -17.42 -10.09 9.59
CA ALA A 240 -16.09 -10.13 10.20
C ALA A 240 -16.22 -10.11 11.74
N ARG A 241 -15.45 -10.96 12.42
CA ARG A 241 -15.38 -10.95 13.88
C ARG A 241 -14.31 -9.96 14.32
N LEU A 242 -14.73 -8.79 14.77
CA LEU A 242 -13.86 -7.72 15.25
C LEU A 242 -13.79 -7.72 16.79
N PRO A 243 -12.69 -7.26 17.41
CA PRO A 243 -11.45 -6.82 16.74
C PRO A 243 -10.63 -7.98 16.19
N ALA A 244 -9.79 -7.72 15.20
CA ALA A 244 -8.90 -8.70 14.58
C ALA A 244 -7.60 -8.03 14.09
N VAL A 245 -6.57 -8.84 13.85
CA VAL A 245 -5.32 -8.41 13.26
C VAL A 245 -5.11 -9.11 11.91
N ALA A 246 -4.94 -8.33 10.83
CA ALA A 246 -4.45 -8.83 9.57
C ALA A 246 -2.93 -8.60 9.50
N MET A 247 -2.15 -9.68 9.39
CA MET A 247 -0.69 -9.62 9.32
C MET A 247 -0.22 -10.24 8.01
N SER A 248 0.27 -9.41 7.10
CA SER A 248 0.94 -9.84 5.87
C SER A 248 2.44 -9.90 6.09
N THR A 249 3.08 -10.94 5.58
CA THR A 249 4.50 -11.19 5.76
C THR A 249 5.19 -11.46 4.42
N GLY A 250 6.38 -10.91 4.26
CA GLY A 250 7.21 -11.04 3.07
C GLY A 250 8.52 -10.31 3.33
N THR A 251 9.02 -9.52 2.40
CA THR A 251 10.12 -8.56 2.64
C THR A 251 9.77 -7.64 3.79
N TRP A 252 8.56 -7.12 3.79
CA TRP A 252 7.94 -6.42 4.91
C TRP A 252 7.02 -7.35 5.70
N LEU A 253 6.95 -7.14 7.01
CA LEU A 253 5.84 -7.54 7.85
C LEU A 253 5.00 -6.29 8.09
N THR A 254 3.72 -6.37 7.75
CA THR A 254 2.75 -5.30 8.02
C THR A 254 1.57 -5.90 8.77
N ALA A 255 1.22 -5.31 9.91
CA ALA A 255 0.11 -5.74 10.75
C ALA A 255 -0.90 -4.59 10.92
N PHE A 256 -2.17 -4.85 10.68
CA PHE A 256 -3.28 -3.92 10.75
C PHE A 256 -4.20 -4.32 11.91
N ALA A 257 -4.47 -3.39 12.83
CA ALA A 257 -5.41 -3.57 13.93
C ALA A 257 -6.80 -3.13 13.50
N ILE A 258 -7.64 -4.08 13.10
CA ILE A 258 -8.98 -3.83 12.57
C ILE A 258 -10.00 -3.83 13.72
N GLY A 259 -10.89 -2.84 13.74
CA GLY A 259 -11.89 -2.68 14.79
C GLY A 259 -11.32 -2.12 16.10
N VAL A 260 -10.19 -1.40 16.01
CA VAL A 260 -9.56 -0.67 17.10
C VAL A 260 -9.63 0.82 16.78
N GLU A 261 -10.36 1.57 17.59
CA GLU A 261 -10.62 3.01 17.36
C GLU A 261 -9.70 3.91 18.21
N VAL A 262 -8.47 3.45 18.46
CA VAL A 262 -7.50 4.17 19.28
C VAL A 262 -6.33 4.60 18.42
N MET A 263 -6.11 5.91 18.30
CA MET A 263 -4.90 6.45 17.66
C MET A 263 -3.66 6.03 18.45
N PRO A 264 -2.59 5.56 17.77
CA PRO A 264 -1.30 5.38 18.43
C PRO A 264 -0.82 6.72 18.98
N PRO A 265 -0.36 6.77 20.26
CA PRO A 265 0.01 8.03 20.90
C PRO A 265 1.24 8.70 20.27
N ASP A 266 2.17 7.90 19.76
CA ASP A 266 3.47 8.36 19.27
C ASP A 266 3.88 7.69 17.97
N PRO A 267 4.65 8.37 17.12
CA PRO A 267 5.23 7.81 15.90
C PRO A 267 6.43 6.91 16.20
N ALA A 268 6.21 5.82 16.96
CA ALA A 268 7.26 4.83 17.18
C ALA A 268 7.70 4.20 15.85
N PRO A 269 8.93 3.66 15.73
CA PRO A 269 9.42 3.10 14.49
C PRO A 269 8.46 2.06 13.90
N GLY A 270 8.01 2.30 12.68
CA GLY A 270 7.07 1.45 11.96
C GLY A 270 5.59 1.62 12.34
N VAL A 271 5.26 2.42 13.35
CA VAL A 271 3.88 2.70 13.78
C VAL A 271 3.26 3.79 12.91
N MET A 272 2.06 3.55 12.45
CA MET A 272 1.23 4.49 11.70
C MET A 272 -0.25 4.21 11.96
N ALA A 273 -1.11 5.11 11.47
CA ALA A 273 -2.54 4.90 11.37
C ALA A 273 -3.06 5.44 10.05
N SER A 274 -4.12 4.82 9.54
CA SER A 274 -4.82 5.25 8.33
C SER A 274 -6.32 5.00 8.50
N LEU A 275 -7.11 5.41 7.53
CA LEU A 275 -8.49 4.96 7.42
C LEU A 275 -8.54 3.78 6.43
N ASP A 276 -9.38 2.80 6.72
CA ASP A 276 -9.66 1.73 5.76
C ASP A 276 -10.58 2.23 4.62
N ILE A 277 -10.87 1.35 3.68
CA ILE A 277 -11.71 1.66 2.51
C ILE A 277 -13.16 2.07 2.88
N PHE A 278 -13.58 1.82 4.13
CA PHE A 278 -14.87 2.22 4.70
C PHE A 278 -14.79 3.47 5.59
N GLY A 279 -13.62 4.11 5.65
CA GLY A 279 -13.40 5.32 6.46
C GLY A 279 -13.21 5.06 7.96
N ARG A 280 -12.93 3.82 8.39
CA ARG A 280 -12.70 3.46 9.79
C ARG A 280 -11.21 3.51 10.10
N LEU A 281 -10.88 3.94 11.32
CA LEU A 281 -9.50 4.00 11.79
C LEU A 281 -8.86 2.59 11.82
N VAL A 282 -7.67 2.48 11.25
CA VAL A 282 -6.87 1.27 11.26
C VAL A 282 -5.42 1.61 11.63
N PRO A 283 -5.08 1.53 12.93
CA PRO A 283 -3.70 1.55 13.35
C PRO A 283 -2.93 0.40 12.74
N ASN A 284 -1.70 0.67 12.31
CA ASN A 284 -0.87 -0.37 11.70
C ASN A 284 0.59 -0.26 12.11
N PHE A 285 1.30 -1.37 12.01
CA PHE A 285 2.70 -1.50 12.33
C PHE A 285 3.41 -2.25 11.21
N ARG A 286 4.60 -1.80 10.83
CA ARG A 286 5.41 -2.46 9.80
C ARG A 286 6.89 -2.42 10.09
N PHE A 287 7.60 -3.47 9.69
CA PHE A 287 9.06 -3.50 9.63
C PHE A 287 9.54 -4.51 8.58
N MET A 288 10.79 -4.42 8.16
CA MET A 288 11.33 -5.25 7.08
C MET A 288 11.78 -6.63 7.60
N ALA A 289 10.86 -7.43 8.14
CA ALA A 289 11.15 -8.70 8.79
C ALA A 289 11.89 -9.70 7.89
N GLY A 290 11.40 -9.88 6.66
CA GLY A 290 12.01 -10.82 5.72
C GLY A 290 13.39 -10.38 5.25
N LYS A 291 13.57 -9.08 5.01
CA LYS A 291 14.88 -8.54 4.69
C LYS A 291 15.84 -8.67 5.88
N ALA A 292 15.41 -8.31 7.07
CA ALA A 292 16.21 -8.44 8.29
C ALA A 292 16.63 -9.91 8.53
N ARG A 293 15.70 -10.84 8.34
CA ARG A 293 16.00 -12.29 8.42
C ARG A 293 17.06 -12.69 7.41
N ALA A 294 16.92 -12.30 6.16
CA ALA A 294 17.86 -12.65 5.10
C ALA A 294 19.25 -12.07 5.36
N ASP A 295 19.34 -10.79 5.66
CA ASP A 295 20.61 -10.10 5.91
C ASP A 295 21.34 -10.70 7.10
N ILE A 296 20.65 -10.96 8.23
CA ILE A 296 21.26 -11.49 9.45
C ILE A 296 21.70 -12.94 9.28
N LEU A 297 20.93 -13.79 8.58
CA LEU A 297 21.34 -15.18 8.31
C LEU A 297 22.48 -15.27 7.30
N ALA A 298 22.64 -14.26 6.44
CA ALA A 298 23.77 -14.16 5.52
C ALA A 298 25.01 -13.50 6.17
N ALA A 299 24.95 -13.13 7.46
CA ALA A 299 26.04 -12.48 8.16
C ALA A 299 27.34 -13.29 8.14
N ARG A 300 28.46 -12.57 8.21
CA ARG A 300 29.79 -13.14 8.13
C ARG A 300 30.03 -14.19 9.22
N LEU A 301 30.61 -15.32 8.83
CA LEU A 301 30.88 -16.44 9.74
C LEU A 301 31.97 -16.14 10.78
N ASP A 302 32.79 -15.10 10.58
CA ASP A 302 33.81 -14.64 11.52
C ASP A 302 33.26 -13.83 12.69
N LEU A 303 31.98 -13.40 12.64
CA LEU A 303 31.34 -12.74 13.77
C LEU A 303 31.10 -13.74 14.93
N PRO A 304 31.21 -13.28 16.20
CA PRO A 304 30.90 -14.13 17.35
C PRO A 304 29.45 -14.61 17.30
N ALA A 305 29.26 -15.90 17.58
CA ALA A 305 27.94 -16.50 17.69
C ALA A 305 27.30 -16.14 19.03
N HIS A 306 26.10 -15.61 19.01
CA HIS A 306 25.34 -15.25 20.20
C HIS A 306 23.88 -15.75 20.09
N PRO A 307 23.27 -16.29 21.17
CA PRO A 307 21.82 -16.58 21.17
C PRO A 307 21.04 -15.34 20.77
N ALA A 308 20.02 -15.50 19.91
CA ALA A 308 19.23 -14.37 19.45
C ALA A 308 18.40 -13.73 20.58
N GLU A 309 18.07 -14.51 21.62
CA GLU A 309 17.47 -14.01 22.86
C GLU A 309 18.45 -13.04 23.56
N GLY A 310 17.99 -11.83 23.85
CA GLY A 310 18.83 -10.74 24.41
C GLY A 310 19.49 -9.87 23.36
N CYS A 311 19.43 -10.23 22.07
CA CYS A 311 19.89 -9.38 20.98
C CYS A 311 18.79 -8.45 20.48
N ARG A 312 19.19 -7.44 19.69
CA ARG A 312 18.27 -6.57 18.96
C ARG A 312 18.64 -6.50 17.48
N ILE A 313 17.64 -6.29 16.65
CA ILE A 313 17.81 -6.05 15.21
C ILE A 313 18.07 -4.55 15.01
N ALA A 314 19.14 -4.21 14.31
CA ALA A 314 19.48 -2.84 13.95
C ALA A 314 19.70 -2.74 12.43
N GLN A 315 19.35 -1.60 11.86
CA GLN A 315 19.61 -1.30 10.45
C GLN A 315 20.79 -0.37 10.33
N ASP A 316 21.72 -0.68 9.44
CA ASP A 316 22.83 0.21 9.10
C ASP A 316 22.29 1.41 8.29
N PRO A 317 22.44 2.64 8.76
CA PRO A 317 21.89 3.81 8.10
C PRO A 317 22.54 4.12 6.74
N LYS A 318 23.76 3.60 6.48
CA LYS A 318 24.50 3.85 5.24
C LYS A 318 24.19 2.82 4.16
N THR A 319 24.09 1.54 4.55
CA THR A 319 23.90 0.43 3.61
C THR A 319 22.47 -0.07 3.56
N GLY A 320 21.64 0.25 4.57
CA GLY A 320 20.30 -0.28 4.74
C GLY A 320 20.26 -1.77 5.12
N ALA A 321 21.41 -2.41 5.34
CA ALA A 321 21.50 -3.81 5.74
C ALA A 321 21.13 -3.98 7.23
N PHE A 322 20.50 -5.10 7.55
CA PHE A 322 20.16 -5.43 8.93
C PHE A 322 21.24 -6.27 9.60
N ARG A 323 21.47 -6.01 10.88
CA ARG A 323 22.46 -6.67 11.73
C ARG A 323 21.83 -7.09 13.04
N LEU A 324 22.36 -8.18 13.61
CA LEU A 324 22.06 -8.58 14.98
C LEU A 324 23.09 -7.94 15.91
N ILE A 325 22.62 -7.29 16.97
CA ILE A 325 23.47 -6.57 17.94
C ILE A 325 23.15 -7.09 19.33
N ASP A 326 24.17 -7.45 20.10
CA ASP A 326 24.03 -7.88 21.50
C ASP A 326 23.74 -6.71 22.45
N ASP A 327 23.68 -6.98 23.74
CA ASP A 327 23.42 -6.01 24.82
C ASP A 327 24.58 -5.01 25.00
N THR A 328 25.79 -5.33 24.54
CA THR A 328 26.95 -4.44 24.56
C THR A 328 26.98 -3.50 23.34
N GLY A 329 26.15 -3.75 22.33
CA GLY A 329 26.14 -3.03 21.06
C GLY A 329 27.09 -3.62 20.01
N ALA A 330 27.73 -4.76 20.28
CA ALA A 330 28.59 -5.44 19.32
C ALA A 330 27.76 -6.21 18.27
N GLU A 331 28.23 -6.20 17.02
CA GLU A 331 27.62 -7.00 15.97
C GLU A 331 27.95 -8.48 16.17
N VAL A 332 26.91 -9.30 16.15
CA VAL A 332 26.99 -10.76 16.35
C VAL A 332 26.23 -11.49 15.25
N ARG A 333 26.51 -12.79 15.09
CA ARG A 333 25.67 -13.67 14.27
C ARG A 333 24.76 -14.54 15.14
N PRO A 334 23.62 -14.98 14.63
CA PRO A 334 22.78 -15.91 15.36
C PRO A 334 23.55 -17.19 15.70
N GLY A 335 23.46 -17.64 16.96
CA GLY A 335 24.09 -18.81 17.49
C GLY A 335 23.07 -19.81 18.04
N GLY A 336 23.57 -20.90 18.65
CA GLY A 336 22.76 -21.97 19.20
C GLY A 336 22.58 -23.17 18.26
N ASN A 337 21.76 -24.16 18.66
CA ASN A 337 21.53 -25.38 17.89
C ASN A 337 20.73 -25.14 16.60
N ASP A 338 19.88 -24.10 16.59
CA ASP A 338 19.12 -23.65 15.45
C ASP A 338 19.12 -22.11 15.41
N PRO A 339 20.11 -21.49 14.71
CA PRO A 339 20.23 -20.04 14.60
C PRO A 339 19.03 -19.39 13.94
N ALA A 340 18.40 -20.03 12.95
CA ALA A 340 17.26 -19.50 12.24
C ALA A 340 16.02 -19.46 13.14
N ALA A 341 15.76 -20.51 13.90
CA ALA A 341 14.66 -20.56 14.86
C ALA A 341 14.81 -19.50 15.97
N GLY A 342 16.02 -19.25 16.47
CA GLY A 342 16.29 -18.17 17.43
C GLY A 342 15.95 -16.80 16.86
N LEU A 343 16.38 -16.51 15.63
CA LEU A 343 16.07 -15.26 14.94
C LEU A 343 14.56 -15.13 14.65
N ASP A 344 13.90 -16.20 14.24
CA ASP A 344 12.47 -16.20 13.95
C ASP A 344 11.63 -15.89 15.22
N ARG A 345 12.05 -16.38 16.38
CA ARG A 345 11.45 -16.00 17.69
C ARG A 345 11.67 -14.52 18.01
N LEU A 346 12.86 -13.98 17.76
CA LEU A 346 13.14 -12.55 17.96
C LEU A 346 12.26 -11.66 17.05
N LEU A 347 12.10 -12.04 15.78
CA LEU A 347 11.22 -11.34 14.84
C LEU A 347 9.75 -11.36 15.30
N ALA A 348 9.30 -12.49 15.85
CA ALA A 348 7.96 -12.60 16.43
C ALA A 348 7.78 -11.71 17.67
N GLN A 349 8.79 -11.60 18.54
CA GLN A 349 8.77 -10.69 19.68
C GLN A 349 8.70 -9.22 19.23
N GLN A 350 9.44 -8.85 18.18
CA GLN A 350 9.34 -7.51 17.58
C GLN A 350 7.96 -7.24 17.00
N ALA A 351 7.35 -8.23 16.32
CA ALA A 351 5.98 -8.12 15.83
C ALA A 351 4.97 -7.91 16.97
N ILE A 352 5.09 -8.66 18.08
CA ILE A 352 4.24 -8.50 19.26
C ILE A 352 4.41 -7.11 19.89
N ALA A 353 5.64 -6.61 19.99
CA ALA A 353 5.89 -5.25 20.49
C ALA A 353 5.19 -4.19 19.61
N GLY A 354 5.27 -4.34 18.28
CA GLY A 354 4.56 -3.49 17.33
C GLY A 354 3.04 -3.57 17.47
N LEU A 355 2.49 -4.78 17.62
CA LEU A 355 1.04 -4.97 17.85
C LEU A 355 0.56 -4.29 19.13
N ARG A 356 1.35 -4.32 20.20
CA ARG A 356 1.04 -3.60 21.45
C ARG A 356 1.10 -2.09 21.26
N ALA A 357 2.07 -1.59 20.50
CA ALA A 357 2.20 -0.15 20.21
C ALA A 357 1.00 0.42 19.44
N ILE A 358 0.34 -0.39 18.62
CA ILE A 358 -0.89 -0.01 17.88
C ILE A 358 -2.18 -0.43 18.61
N ALA A 359 -2.11 -0.79 19.89
CA ALA A 359 -3.24 -1.24 20.71
C ALA A 359 -4.05 -2.38 20.08
N ALA A 360 -3.41 -3.23 19.25
CA ALA A 360 -4.06 -4.32 18.54
C ALA A 360 -4.73 -5.31 19.51
N GLN A 361 -5.86 -5.85 19.09
CA GLN A 361 -6.65 -6.84 19.84
C GLN A 361 -7.19 -7.92 18.91
N GLY A 362 -7.59 -9.04 19.51
CA GLY A 362 -8.24 -10.14 18.78
C GLY A 362 -7.26 -11.10 18.09
N PRO A 363 -7.80 -12.07 17.33
CA PRO A 363 -7.00 -13.08 16.65
C PRO A 363 -6.11 -12.48 15.56
N ILE A 364 -4.90 -13.02 15.40
CA ILE A 364 -3.99 -12.66 14.30
C ILE A 364 -4.21 -13.60 13.13
N HIS A 365 -4.51 -13.06 11.96
CA HIS A 365 -4.52 -13.78 10.68
C HIS A 365 -3.21 -13.52 9.96
N VAL A 366 -2.32 -14.52 9.89
CA VAL A 366 -0.99 -14.41 9.28
C VAL A 366 -1.03 -14.95 7.87
N THR A 367 -0.54 -14.15 6.90
CA THR A 367 -0.39 -14.52 5.49
C THR A 367 1.07 -14.35 5.04
N GLY A 368 1.39 -14.87 3.86
CA GLY A 368 2.73 -14.79 3.29
C GLY A 368 3.72 -15.81 3.86
N PRO A 369 5.03 -15.69 3.54
CA PRO A 369 6.04 -16.72 3.83
C PRO A 369 6.16 -17.10 5.29
N PHE A 370 5.99 -16.17 6.25
CA PHE A 370 6.11 -16.49 7.67
C PHE A 370 4.88 -17.25 8.21
N ALA A 371 3.77 -17.34 7.47
CA ALA A 371 2.63 -18.18 7.86
C ALA A 371 3.00 -19.68 7.92
N GLY A 372 3.99 -20.10 7.12
CA GLY A 372 4.56 -21.45 7.15
C GLY A 372 5.73 -21.63 8.13
N ASN A 373 6.20 -20.56 8.78
CA ASN A 373 7.35 -20.60 9.67
C ASN A 373 6.92 -21.02 11.08
N ARG A 374 7.25 -22.27 11.47
CA ARG A 374 6.80 -22.89 12.73
C ARG A 374 7.28 -22.14 13.97
N ASP A 375 8.54 -21.71 14.00
CA ASP A 375 9.14 -21.03 15.16
C ASP A 375 8.57 -19.63 15.33
N PHE A 376 8.38 -18.90 14.24
CA PHE A 376 7.73 -17.59 14.25
C PHE A 376 6.27 -17.68 14.75
N ILE A 377 5.48 -18.61 14.20
CA ILE A 377 4.07 -18.80 14.59
C ILE A 377 3.96 -19.26 16.05
N ALA A 378 4.81 -20.19 16.50
CA ALA A 378 4.80 -20.64 17.89
C ALA A 378 5.14 -19.50 18.86
N ALA A 379 6.13 -18.68 18.54
CA ALA A 379 6.51 -17.54 19.36
C ALA A 379 5.41 -16.45 19.37
N LEU A 380 4.75 -16.18 18.23
CA LEU A 380 3.59 -15.32 18.21
C LEU A 380 2.46 -15.84 19.11
N GLN A 381 2.12 -17.14 19.01
CA GLN A 381 1.06 -17.73 19.82
C GLN A 381 1.40 -17.72 21.32
N GLN A 382 2.67 -17.89 21.67
CA GLN A 382 3.12 -17.82 23.07
C GLN A 382 3.02 -16.41 23.65
N GLY A 383 3.34 -15.38 22.86
CA GLY A 383 3.40 -13.99 23.31
C GLY A 383 2.11 -13.18 23.09
N TRP A 384 1.10 -13.74 22.39
CA TRP A 384 -0.15 -13.08 22.06
C TRP A 384 -1.35 -13.74 22.76
N PRO A 385 -2.24 -12.96 23.42
CA PRO A 385 -3.32 -13.53 24.25
C PRO A 385 -4.50 -14.13 23.45
N PHE A 386 -4.53 -13.92 22.14
CA PHE A 386 -5.60 -14.41 21.27
C PHE A 386 -5.07 -15.44 20.28
N PRO A 387 -5.93 -16.23 19.60
CA PRO A 387 -5.50 -17.22 18.62
C PRO A 387 -4.68 -16.61 17.47
N VAL A 388 -3.56 -17.24 17.13
CA VAL A 388 -2.81 -16.99 15.90
C VAL A 388 -3.24 -17.99 14.85
N ARG A 389 -3.67 -17.49 13.70
CA ARG A 389 -4.27 -18.25 12.60
C ARG A 389 -3.41 -18.11 11.35
N PRO A 390 -2.40 -18.97 11.15
CA PRO A 390 -1.66 -18.98 9.91
C PRO A 390 -2.59 -19.43 8.78
N ARG A 391 -2.62 -18.68 7.70
CA ARG A 391 -3.38 -19.02 6.49
C ARG A 391 -2.40 -19.40 5.39
N SER A 392 -2.59 -20.56 4.80
CA SER A 392 -1.88 -20.98 3.60
C SER A 392 -2.42 -20.29 2.33
N TYR A 393 -3.53 -19.57 2.44
CA TYR A 393 -4.22 -18.92 1.34
C TYR A 393 -4.59 -17.49 1.72
N GLU A 394 -4.13 -16.54 0.94
CA GLU A 394 -4.63 -15.16 0.94
C GLU A 394 -5.88 -15.09 0.08
N ALA A 395 -6.86 -14.29 0.50
CA ALA A 395 -7.99 -13.97 -0.36
C ALA A 395 -7.45 -13.45 -1.70
N SER A 396 -7.90 -14.05 -2.80
CA SER A 396 -7.49 -13.59 -4.12
C SER A 396 -7.91 -12.13 -4.34
N LEU A 397 -7.28 -11.46 -5.28
CA LEU A 397 -7.69 -10.09 -5.61
C LEU A 397 -9.15 -10.03 -6.06
N VAL A 398 -9.63 -11.08 -6.74
CA VAL A 398 -11.03 -11.21 -7.12
C VAL A 398 -11.95 -11.34 -5.89
N ASP A 399 -11.54 -12.13 -4.88
CA ASP A 399 -12.30 -12.24 -3.61
C ASP A 399 -12.37 -10.89 -2.88
N GLN A 400 -11.28 -10.15 -2.85
CA GLN A 400 -11.20 -8.83 -2.21
C GLN A 400 -12.14 -7.83 -2.89
N VAL A 401 -12.09 -7.76 -4.23
CA VAL A 401 -12.96 -6.88 -5.03
C VAL A 401 -14.42 -7.32 -4.90
N ALA A 402 -14.74 -8.60 -5.04
CA ALA A 402 -16.10 -9.11 -4.87
C ALA A 402 -16.67 -8.76 -3.50
N SER A 403 -15.86 -8.95 -2.43
CA SER A 403 -16.27 -8.59 -1.07
C SER A 403 -16.52 -7.08 -0.91
N LEU A 404 -15.74 -6.23 -1.56
CA LEU A 404 -15.96 -4.79 -1.55
C LEU A 404 -17.31 -4.42 -2.21
N PHE A 405 -17.65 -5.06 -3.33
CA PHE A 405 -18.94 -4.82 -4.00
C PHE A 405 -20.12 -5.36 -3.21
N ASP A 406 -19.97 -6.48 -2.50
CA ASP A 406 -21.01 -7.02 -1.61
C ASP A 406 -21.32 -6.04 -0.45
N GLU A 407 -20.31 -5.37 0.08
CA GLU A 407 -20.46 -4.32 1.11
C GLU A 407 -21.18 -3.06 0.57
N GLY A 408 -20.90 -2.67 -0.67
CA GLY A 408 -21.47 -1.46 -1.29
C GLY A 408 -22.93 -1.56 -1.69
N GLN A 409 -23.56 -2.75 -1.61
CA GLN A 409 -24.97 -2.96 -1.94
C GLN A 409 -25.93 -2.85 -0.74
N GLY A 410 -25.46 -2.53 0.42
CA GLY A 410 -26.20 -2.43 1.69
C GLY A 410 -26.14 -1.06 2.32
#